data_87689857b33709c95742acae85b3a28d
#
_entry.id   87689857b33709c95742acae85b3a28d
#
_cell.length_a   1.000
_cell.length_b   1.000
_cell.length_c   1.000
_cell.angle_alpha   90.00
_cell.angle_beta   90.00
_cell.angle_gamma   90.00
#
_symmetry.space_group_name_H-M   'P 1'
#
loop_
_entity.id
_entity.type
_entity.pdbx_description
1 polymer ?
#
loop_
_entity_poly.entity_id
_entity_poly.type
_entity_poly.pdbx_seq_one_letter_code
_entity_poly.pdbx_strand_id
1 'polypeptide(L)'
;MPDSRPVTEVDAARVRAAAAGVRTSQEALEDAVAQALKNGASVRSVAELGLSANTVQKYGRAHGWPTEENRERFYESRYDREDRESGDDSQRA
;
A
#
# COMPACT_ATOMS: atom_id res chain seq x y z
N MET A 1 -35.69 13.70 -15.90
CA MET A 1 -34.67 14.75 -16.00
C MET A 1 -34.75 15.42 -17.33
N PRO A 2 -35.55 16.44 -17.41
CA PRO A 2 -35.84 17.04 -18.71
C PRO A 2 -34.70 17.85 -19.31
N ASP A 3 -33.72 18.26 -18.52
CA ASP A 3 -32.68 19.18 -19.00
C ASP A 3 -31.29 18.66 -18.85
N SER A 4 -30.93 17.62 -19.63
CA SER A 4 -29.53 17.17 -19.70
C SER A 4 -28.75 18.11 -20.63
N ARG A 5 -28.00 19.02 -20.06
CA ARG A 5 -27.14 19.91 -20.84
C ARG A 5 -25.72 19.38 -20.80
N PRO A 6 -24.98 19.53 -21.89
CA PRO A 6 -23.57 19.19 -21.86
C PRO A 6 -22.82 20.14 -20.92
N VAL A 7 -21.72 19.67 -20.36
CA VAL A 7 -20.87 20.50 -19.52
C VAL A 7 -20.30 21.66 -20.34
N THR A 8 -20.24 22.85 -19.73
CA THR A 8 -19.64 24.01 -20.40
C THR A 8 -18.12 23.85 -20.47
N GLU A 9 -17.49 24.61 -21.37
CA GLU A 9 -16.01 24.61 -21.48
C GLU A 9 -15.32 25.00 -20.19
N VAL A 10 -15.86 26.00 -19.50
CA VAL A 10 -15.28 26.46 -18.22
C VAL A 10 -15.36 25.38 -17.16
N ASP A 11 -16.52 24.77 -17.02
CA ASP A 11 -16.70 23.70 -16.03
C ASP A 11 -15.91 22.45 -16.40
N ALA A 12 -15.85 22.13 -17.70
CA ALA A 12 -15.04 20.99 -18.15
C ALA A 12 -13.56 21.19 -17.80
N ALA A 13 -13.02 22.39 -17.97
CA ALA A 13 -11.65 22.70 -17.62
C ALA A 13 -11.40 22.53 -16.11
N ARG A 14 -12.34 23.01 -15.29
CA ARG A 14 -12.25 22.85 -13.83
C ARG A 14 -12.29 21.40 -13.40
N VAL A 15 -13.18 20.62 -14.01
CA VAL A 15 -13.30 19.18 -13.67
C VAL A 15 -12.02 18.46 -14.08
N ARG A 16 -11.51 18.73 -15.28
CA ARG A 16 -10.27 18.09 -15.74
C ARG A 16 -9.09 18.43 -14.84
N ALA A 17 -8.96 19.70 -14.45
CA ALA A 17 -7.88 20.11 -13.56
C ALA A 17 -7.99 19.46 -12.19
N ALA A 18 -9.20 19.42 -11.62
CA ALA A 18 -9.44 18.76 -10.34
C ALA A 18 -9.16 17.26 -10.41
N ALA A 19 -9.59 16.61 -11.49
CA ALA A 19 -9.34 15.18 -11.70
C ALA A 19 -7.85 14.89 -11.84
N ALA A 20 -7.12 15.76 -12.53
CA ALA A 20 -5.66 15.63 -12.65
C ALA A 20 -4.99 15.76 -11.28
N GLY A 21 -5.46 16.69 -10.45
CA GLY A 21 -4.96 16.86 -9.08
C GLY A 21 -5.20 15.63 -8.22
N VAL A 22 -6.38 15.03 -8.34
CA VAL A 22 -6.68 13.77 -7.61
C VAL A 22 -5.74 12.67 -8.06
N ARG A 23 -5.53 12.49 -9.36
CA ARG A 23 -4.62 11.46 -9.87
C ARG A 23 -3.20 11.67 -9.35
N THR A 24 -2.70 12.89 -9.37
CA THR A 24 -1.36 13.21 -8.86
C THR A 24 -1.26 12.88 -7.37
N SER A 25 -2.27 13.27 -6.58
CA SER A 25 -2.31 12.97 -5.15
C SER A 25 -2.42 11.47 -4.89
N GLN A 26 -3.21 10.78 -5.70
CA GLN A 26 -3.36 9.32 -5.60
C GLN A 26 -2.04 8.62 -5.88
N GLU A 27 -1.35 9.01 -6.93
CA GLU A 27 -0.04 8.43 -7.27
C GLU A 27 0.98 8.69 -6.16
N ALA A 28 0.99 9.88 -5.60
CA ALA A 28 1.87 10.23 -4.49
C ALA A 28 1.57 9.38 -3.26
N LEU A 29 0.30 9.13 -2.95
CA LEU A 29 -0.10 8.28 -1.84
C LEU A 29 0.35 6.84 -2.06
N GLU A 30 0.11 6.29 -3.25
CA GLU A 30 0.50 4.93 -3.59
C GLU A 30 2.01 4.75 -3.49
N ASP A 31 2.76 5.71 -4.01
CA ASP A 31 4.22 5.68 -3.96
C ASP A 31 4.73 5.75 -2.52
N ALA A 32 4.16 6.64 -1.72
CA ALA A 32 4.55 6.78 -0.31
C ALA A 32 4.29 5.49 0.47
N VAL A 33 3.14 4.86 0.25
CA VAL A 33 2.80 3.58 0.88
C VAL A 33 3.79 2.50 0.46
N ALA A 34 4.04 2.38 -0.83
CA ALA A 34 4.98 1.38 -1.35
C ALA A 34 6.39 1.62 -0.81
N GLN A 35 6.82 2.87 -0.73
CA GLN A 35 8.14 3.20 -0.21
C GLN A 35 8.27 2.82 1.27
N ALA A 36 7.25 3.09 2.06
CA ALA A 36 7.23 2.70 3.47
C ALA A 36 7.36 1.18 3.63
N LEU A 37 6.61 0.42 2.81
CA LEU A 37 6.68 -1.04 2.84
C LEU A 37 8.05 -1.55 2.41
N LYS A 38 8.63 -0.96 1.37
CA LYS A 38 9.98 -1.32 0.90
C LYS A 38 11.03 -1.03 1.97
N ASN A 39 10.81 -0.01 2.77
CA ASN A 39 11.70 0.36 3.88
C ASN A 39 11.51 -0.53 5.11
N GLY A 40 10.61 -1.49 5.05
CA GLY A 40 10.43 -2.48 6.10
C GLY A 40 9.22 -2.29 7.00
N ALA A 41 8.39 -1.28 6.77
CA ALA A 41 7.17 -1.09 7.55
C ALA A 41 6.21 -2.24 7.30
N SER A 42 5.49 -2.64 8.34
CA SER A 42 4.45 -3.67 8.19
C SER A 42 3.20 -3.08 7.56
N VAL A 43 2.44 -3.92 6.87
CA VAL A 43 1.14 -3.53 6.32
C VAL A 43 0.26 -2.94 7.42
N ARG A 44 0.25 -3.58 8.58
CA ARG A 44 -0.56 -3.14 9.72
C ARG A 44 -0.19 -1.73 10.18
N SER A 45 1.10 -1.45 10.32
CA SER A 45 1.54 -0.13 10.79
C SER A 45 1.20 0.98 9.79
N VAL A 46 1.30 0.70 8.50
CA VAL A 46 0.90 1.66 7.47
C VAL A 46 -0.61 1.84 7.47
N ALA A 47 -1.37 0.75 7.60
CA ALA A 47 -2.83 0.81 7.65
C ALA A 47 -3.33 1.64 8.83
N GLU A 48 -2.64 1.61 9.95
CA GLU A 48 -3.00 2.41 11.14
C GLU A 48 -3.01 3.92 10.88
N LEU A 49 -2.37 4.37 9.80
CA LEU A 49 -2.38 5.77 9.40
C LEU A 49 -3.68 6.21 8.73
N GLY A 50 -4.64 5.30 8.54
CA GLY A 50 -5.96 5.61 8.02
C GLY A 50 -6.33 4.86 6.75
N LEU A 51 -5.64 3.76 6.45
CA LEU A 51 -5.90 2.96 5.26
C LEU A 51 -6.31 1.54 5.67
N SER A 52 -6.99 0.84 4.78
CA SER A 52 -7.24 -0.58 5.00
C SER A 52 -6.00 -1.40 4.64
N ALA A 53 -5.86 -2.56 5.25
CA ALA A 53 -4.76 -3.47 4.94
C ALA A 53 -4.75 -3.86 3.46
N ASN A 54 -5.92 -4.11 2.88
CA ASN A 54 -6.04 -4.45 1.47
C ASN A 54 -5.55 -3.32 0.57
N THR A 55 -5.89 -2.08 0.90
CA THR A 55 -5.45 -0.90 0.16
C THR A 55 -3.93 -0.75 0.24
N VAL A 56 -3.36 -0.93 1.43
CA VAL A 56 -1.91 -0.86 1.62
C VAL A 56 -1.19 -1.89 0.75
N GLN A 57 -1.66 -3.14 0.77
CA GLN A 57 -1.08 -4.20 -0.06
C GLN A 57 -1.21 -3.91 -1.55
N LYS A 58 -2.38 -3.43 -1.98
CA LYS A 58 -2.64 -3.09 -3.37
C LYS A 58 -1.68 -2.00 -3.86
N TYR A 59 -1.50 -0.96 -3.08
CA TYR A 59 -0.62 0.15 -3.44
C TYR A 59 0.84 -0.30 -3.45
N GLY A 60 1.24 -1.10 -2.47
CA GLY A 60 2.59 -1.65 -2.45
C GLY A 60 2.88 -2.46 -3.71
N ARG A 61 2.00 -3.36 -4.06
CA ARG A 61 2.18 -4.23 -5.24
C ARG A 61 2.19 -3.44 -6.54
N ALA A 62 1.40 -2.38 -6.62
CA ALA A 62 1.36 -1.54 -7.81
C ALA A 62 2.69 -0.84 -8.08
N HIS A 63 3.52 -0.66 -7.06
CA HIS A 63 4.79 0.05 -7.15
C HIS A 63 6.00 -0.83 -6.81
N GLY A 64 5.89 -2.13 -7.03
CA GLY A 64 7.02 -3.05 -6.94
C GLY A 64 7.34 -3.64 -5.58
N TRP A 65 6.44 -3.54 -4.62
CA TRP A 65 6.59 -4.22 -3.34
C TRP A 65 5.89 -5.60 -3.42
N PRO A 66 6.43 -6.66 -2.81
CA PRO A 66 7.70 -6.68 -2.10
C PRO A 66 8.88 -6.75 -3.06
N THR A 67 9.98 -6.10 -2.67
CA THR A 67 11.24 -6.25 -3.38
C THR A 67 11.86 -7.60 -3.01
N GLU A 68 12.90 -7.99 -3.73
CA GLU A 68 13.64 -9.21 -3.39
C GLU A 68 14.22 -9.12 -1.98
N GLU A 69 14.75 -7.97 -1.62
CA GLU A 69 15.27 -7.72 -0.28
C GLU A 69 14.18 -7.85 0.79
N ASN A 70 12.97 -7.35 0.53
CA ASN A 70 11.85 -7.50 1.45
C ASN A 70 11.51 -8.98 1.66
N ARG A 71 11.52 -9.77 0.59
CA ARG A 71 11.23 -11.19 0.65
C ARG A 71 12.28 -11.93 1.47
N GLU A 72 13.54 -11.61 1.29
CA GLU A 72 14.64 -12.21 2.05
C GLU A 72 14.49 -11.94 3.54
N ARG A 73 14.22 -10.68 3.91
CA ARG A 73 13.99 -10.32 5.32
C ARG A 73 12.79 -11.06 5.91
N PHE A 74 11.73 -11.19 5.14
CA PHE A 74 10.55 -11.91 5.58
C PHE A 74 10.86 -13.38 5.85
N TYR A 75 11.59 -14.02 4.96
CA TYR A 75 11.97 -15.42 5.13
C TYR A 75 12.91 -15.60 6.32
N GLU A 76 13.88 -14.75 6.49
CA GLU A 76 14.78 -14.80 7.65
C GLU A 76 14.00 -14.70 8.96
N SER A 77 13.11 -13.72 9.07
CA SER A 77 12.29 -13.55 10.26
C SER A 77 11.41 -14.76 10.52
N ARG A 78 10.87 -15.35 9.47
CA ARG A 78 10.03 -16.53 9.58
C ARG A 78 10.82 -17.74 10.06
N TYR A 79 12.01 -17.97 9.51
CA TYR A 79 12.87 -19.07 9.94
C TYR A 79 13.32 -18.89 11.38
N ASP A 80 13.69 -17.70 11.76
CA ASP A 80 14.05 -17.41 13.16
C ASP A 80 12.90 -17.73 14.11
N ARG A 81 11.69 -17.37 13.73
CA ARG A 81 10.50 -17.67 14.51
C ARG A 81 10.25 -19.17 14.63
N GLU A 82 10.33 -19.88 13.51
CA GLU A 82 10.16 -21.33 13.48
C GLU A 82 11.19 -22.03 14.32
N ASP A 83 12.43 -21.62 14.26
CA ASP A 83 13.51 -22.16 15.08
C ASP A 83 13.24 -21.96 16.57
N ARG A 84 12.77 -20.78 16.96
CA ARG A 84 12.42 -20.48 18.35
C ARG A 84 11.26 -21.36 18.83
N GLU A 85 10.24 -21.50 18.02
CA GLU A 85 9.08 -22.33 18.34
C GLU A 85 9.49 -23.80 18.47
N SER A 86 10.33 -24.27 17.57
CA SER A 86 10.86 -25.64 17.62
C SER A 86 11.72 -25.86 18.86
N GLY A 87 12.54 -24.86 19.20
CA GLY A 87 13.36 -24.91 20.40
C GLY A 87 12.53 -24.96 21.67
N ASP A 88 11.47 -24.15 21.73
CA ASP A 88 10.55 -24.14 22.86
C ASP A 88 9.83 -25.48 23.01
N ASP A 89 9.39 -26.07 21.93
CA ASP A 89 8.74 -27.37 21.95
C ASP A 89 9.70 -28.46 22.42
N SER A 90 10.95 -28.39 22.00
CA SER A 90 11.98 -29.32 22.45
C SER A 90 12.22 -29.18 23.95
N GLN A 91 12.17 -28.00 24.49
CA GLN A 91 12.34 -27.75 25.92
C GLN A 91 11.15 -28.25 26.74
N ARG A 92 9.97 -28.24 26.16
CA ARG A 92 8.77 -28.74 26.82
C ARG A 92 8.69 -30.26 26.84
N ALA A 93 9.32 -30.88 25.89
CA ALA A 93 9.39 -32.33 25.80
C ALA A 93 10.43 -32.89 26.76
#